data_b1ad7e41702e54f425f5bf2c06dec8f2
#
_entry.id   b1ad7e41702e54f425f5bf2c06dec8f2
#
_cell.length_a   1.000
_cell.length_b   1.000
_cell.length_c   1.000
_cell.angle_alpha   90.00
_cell.angle_beta   90.00
_cell.angle_gamma   90.00
#
_symmetry.space_group_name_H-M   'P 1'
#
loop_
_entity.id
_entity.type
_entity.pdbx_description
1 polymer ?
#
loop_
_entity_poly.entity_id
_entity_poly.type
_entity_poly.pdbx_seq_one_letter_code
_entity_poly.pdbx_strand_id
1 'polypeptide(L)'
;LRKKVLQKTDFYNIMDFELSDALEEKTCPICFLVQKSEYKYMNTLFYEFVNDPGVRRKLRKSCGFCTKHAQLAKKMDNHLGVAIIYQDICSTIIEKMEKEKEIPSLGERCPLCELADEVEKDYLQIFIENFSHKNFQDRYRQSFGLCMHHFLVVYSRLSEQKGKDTLKQYQMDSLRKYSSELEEFIRKHDYRFSNEKFGQEATSWKEAVDKLAGNL
;
A
#
# COMPACT_ATOMS: atom_id res chain seq x y z
N LEU A 1 1.25 22.59 -27.28
CA LEU A 1 2.13 22.04 -26.24
C LEU A 1 2.21 20.53 -26.46
N ARG A 2 3.36 20.02 -26.97
CA ARG A 2 3.59 18.59 -27.16
C ARG A 2 3.68 17.94 -25.78
N LYS A 3 2.72 17.06 -25.42
CA LYS A 3 2.87 16.14 -24.29
C LYS A 3 4.11 15.28 -24.55
N LYS A 4 5.16 15.46 -23.76
CA LYS A 4 6.34 14.59 -23.78
C LYS A 4 5.87 13.23 -23.27
N VAL A 5 5.81 12.23 -24.14
CA VAL A 5 5.57 10.85 -23.73
C VAL A 5 6.81 10.43 -22.93
N LEU A 6 6.63 10.18 -21.64
CA LEU A 6 7.70 9.70 -20.76
C LEU A 6 8.20 8.35 -21.32
N GLN A 7 9.50 8.23 -21.51
CA GLN A 7 10.12 6.97 -21.90
C GLN A 7 10.12 6.01 -20.69
N LYS A 8 10.19 4.71 -20.94
CA LYS A 8 10.20 3.69 -19.88
C LYS A 8 11.32 3.92 -18.85
N THR A 9 12.48 4.42 -19.30
CA THR A 9 13.62 4.81 -18.45
C THR A 9 13.31 6.00 -17.54
N ASP A 10 12.53 6.99 -18.00
CA ASP A 10 12.12 8.13 -17.17
C ASP A 10 11.16 7.69 -16.05
N PHE A 11 10.30 6.72 -16.35
CA PHE A 11 9.37 6.15 -15.38
C PHE A 11 10.09 5.39 -14.25
N TYR A 12 11.05 4.54 -14.59
CA TYR A 12 11.89 3.83 -13.61
C TYR A 12 12.67 4.81 -12.72
N ASN A 13 13.25 5.86 -13.27
CA ASN A 13 13.96 6.87 -12.49
C ASN A 13 13.05 7.59 -11.47
N ILE A 14 11.78 7.84 -11.83
CA ILE A 14 10.82 8.45 -10.92
C ILE A 14 10.48 7.48 -9.78
N MET A 15 10.24 6.22 -10.09
CA MET A 15 9.92 5.20 -9.09
C MET A 15 11.09 4.92 -8.14
N ASP A 16 12.33 4.94 -8.63
CA ASP A 16 13.53 4.84 -7.80
C ASP A 16 13.60 5.97 -6.77
N PHE A 17 13.30 7.19 -7.21
CA PHE A 17 13.25 8.36 -6.34
C PHE A 17 12.12 8.22 -5.31
N GLU A 18 10.91 7.85 -5.75
CA GLU A 18 9.76 7.65 -4.83
C GLU A 18 10.04 6.54 -3.80
N LEU A 19 10.68 5.43 -4.22
CA LEU A 19 11.08 4.36 -3.30
C LEU A 19 12.12 4.87 -2.29
N SER A 20 13.06 5.68 -2.75
CA SER A 20 14.08 6.29 -1.92
C SER A 20 13.49 7.20 -0.86
N ASP A 21 12.48 8.02 -1.23
CA ASP A 21 11.76 8.90 -0.31
C ASP A 21 10.91 8.08 0.69
N ALA A 22 10.28 7.00 0.20
CA ALA A 22 9.46 6.14 1.04
C ALA A 22 10.24 5.41 2.16
N LEU A 23 11.57 5.30 2.05
CA LEU A 23 12.42 4.78 3.14
C LEU A 23 12.48 5.74 4.35
N GLU A 24 12.11 7.00 4.19
CA GLU A 24 12.09 7.98 5.28
C GLU A 24 10.79 7.92 6.09
N GLU A 25 9.78 7.22 5.56
CA GLU A 25 8.50 7.04 6.23
C GLU A 25 8.56 6.00 7.36
N LYS A 26 7.71 6.19 8.39
CA LYS A 26 7.62 5.26 9.53
C LYS A 26 6.71 4.06 9.26
N THR A 27 6.80 3.51 8.07
CA THR A 27 6.01 2.35 7.63
C THR A 27 6.77 1.57 6.55
N CYS A 28 6.25 0.40 6.16
CA CYS A 28 6.84 -0.35 5.06
C CYS A 28 6.79 0.47 3.76
N PRO A 29 7.92 0.72 3.08
CA PRO A 29 7.97 1.60 1.90
C PRO A 29 7.09 1.10 0.75
N ILE A 30 6.97 -0.21 0.57
CA ILE A 30 6.10 -0.78 -0.48
C ILE A 30 4.62 -0.54 -0.14
N CYS A 31 4.20 -0.82 1.12
CA CYS A 31 2.83 -0.53 1.56
C CYS A 31 2.48 0.96 1.38
N PHE A 32 3.40 1.84 1.76
CA PHE A 32 3.22 3.30 1.63
C PHE A 32 2.99 3.72 0.17
N LEU A 33 3.81 3.22 -0.74
CA LEU A 33 3.74 3.57 -2.16
C LEU A 33 2.48 3.01 -2.83
N VAL A 34 2.06 1.81 -2.47
CA VAL A 34 0.79 1.23 -2.93
C VAL A 34 -0.38 2.09 -2.46
N GLN A 35 -0.48 2.40 -1.18
CA GLN A 35 -1.54 3.25 -0.64
C GLN A 35 -1.56 4.66 -1.26
N LYS A 36 -0.39 5.27 -1.42
CA LYS A 36 -0.23 6.57 -2.09
C LYS A 36 -0.79 6.52 -3.52
N SER A 37 -0.52 5.43 -4.24
CA SER A 37 -0.99 5.24 -5.61
C SER A 37 -2.50 4.98 -5.66
N GLU A 38 -3.04 4.17 -4.74
CA GLU A 38 -4.48 3.95 -4.58
C GLU A 38 -5.22 5.26 -4.33
N TYR A 39 -4.72 6.08 -3.39
CA TYR A 39 -5.32 7.37 -3.07
C TYR A 39 -5.27 8.32 -4.27
N LYS A 40 -4.13 8.44 -4.92
CA LYS A 40 -3.93 9.30 -6.09
C LYS A 40 -4.86 8.91 -7.24
N TYR A 41 -4.96 7.61 -7.54
CA TYR A 41 -5.87 7.11 -8.58
C TYR A 41 -7.32 7.44 -8.26
N MET A 42 -7.76 7.16 -7.03
CA MET A 42 -9.14 7.40 -6.61
C MET A 42 -9.48 8.89 -6.63
N ASN A 43 -8.57 9.73 -6.17
CA ASN A 43 -8.73 11.19 -6.24
C ASN A 43 -8.88 11.66 -7.68
N THR A 44 -7.99 11.25 -8.57
CA THR A 44 -8.05 11.57 -10.00
C THR A 44 -9.34 11.05 -10.65
N LEU A 45 -9.77 9.84 -10.30
CA LEU A 45 -11.01 9.25 -10.82
C LEU A 45 -12.22 10.13 -10.47
N PHE A 46 -12.36 10.54 -9.21
CA PHE A 46 -13.52 11.30 -8.77
C PHE A 46 -13.50 12.77 -9.22
N TYR A 47 -12.33 13.33 -9.53
CA TYR A 47 -12.24 14.70 -10.06
C TYR A 47 -12.31 14.78 -11.58
N GLU A 48 -11.62 13.88 -12.29
CA GLU A 48 -11.41 14.05 -13.73
C GLU A 48 -12.16 13.02 -14.56
N PHE A 49 -12.35 11.80 -14.02
CA PHE A 49 -12.81 10.64 -14.80
C PHE A 49 -14.19 10.11 -14.42
N VAL A 50 -14.97 10.84 -13.63
CA VAL A 50 -16.34 10.42 -13.26
C VAL A 50 -17.24 10.18 -14.46
N ASN A 51 -17.01 10.88 -15.58
CA ASN A 51 -17.79 10.76 -16.82
C ASN A 51 -17.09 9.91 -17.89
N ASP A 52 -15.91 9.35 -17.59
CA ASP A 52 -15.21 8.51 -18.55
C ASP A 52 -15.93 7.17 -18.75
N PRO A 53 -16.33 6.84 -20.01
CA PRO A 53 -17.09 5.61 -20.28
C PRO A 53 -16.30 4.32 -19.96
N GLY A 54 -14.96 4.36 -20.08
CA GLY A 54 -14.10 3.21 -19.78
C GLY A 54 -14.04 2.92 -18.28
N VAL A 55 -13.88 3.96 -17.48
CA VAL A 55 -13.89 3.88 -16.00
C VAL A 55 -15.26 3.38 -15.52
N ARG A 56 -16.35 3.97 -15.98
CA ARG A 56 -17.70 3.51 -15.63
C ARG A 56 -17.95 2.07 -16.00
N ARG A 57 -17.51 1.63 -17.20
CA ARG A 57 -17.66 0.25 -17.64
C ARG A 57 -16.94 -0.72 -16.71
N LYS A 58 -15.69 -0.42 -16.30
CA LYS A 58 -14.93 -1.24 -15.35
C LYS A 58 -15.67 -1.35 -14.01
N LEU A 59 -16.13 -0.21 -13.47
CA LEU A 59 -16.84 -0.17 -12.19
C LEU A 59 -18.22 -0.87 -12.23
N ARG A 60 -18.93 -0.82 -13.35
CA ARG A 60 -20.18 -1.58 -13.53
C ARG A 60 -19.93 -3.09 -13.55
N LYS A 61 -18.84 -3.53 -14.20
CA LYS A 61 -18.47 -4.95 -14.29
C LYS A 61 -18.02 -5.52 -12.94
N SER A 62 -17.34 -4.74 -12.12
CA SER A 62 -16.92 -5.15 -10.76
C SER A 62 -17.98 -4.89 -9.68
N CYS A 63 -19.17 -4.41 -10.04
CA CYS A 63 -20.20 -3.94 -9.12
C CYS A 63 -19.66 -2.88 -8.11
N GLY A 64 -18.76 -2.01 -8.60
CA GLY A 64 -18.10 -0.98 -7.78
C GLY A 64 -16.76 -1.41 -7.26
N PHE A 65 -16.33 -0.76 -6.18
CA PHE A 65 -15.11 -1.08 -5.48
C PHE A 65 -15.32 -2.23 -4.47
N CYS A 66 -14.26 -2.98 -4.18
CA CYS A 66 -14.28 -3.95 -3.07
C CYS A 66 -14.45 -3.23 -1.72
N THR A 67 -14.71 -3.98 -0.66
CA THR A 67 -14.95 -3.41 0.68
C THR A 67 -13.84 -2.45 1.12
N LYS A 68 -12.56 -2.83 0.96
CA LYS A 68 -11.40 -1.97 1.29
C LYS A 68 -11.47 -0.62 0.55
N HIS A 69 -11.60 -0.67 -0.78
CA HIS A 69 -11.56 0.53 -1.62
C HIS A 69 -12.85 1.35 -1.56
N ALA A 70 -13.99 0.73 -1.27
CA ALA A 70 -15.22 1.46 -0.96
C ALA A 70 -15.11 2.27 0.34
N GLN A 71 -14.42 1.75 1.36
CA GLN A 71 -14.14 2.53 2.58
C GLN A 71 -13.16 3.68 2.30
N LEU A 72 -12.20 3.50 1.39
CA LEU A 72 -11.34 4.58 0.95
C LEU A 72 -12.16 5.66 0.21
N ALA A 73 -13.04 5.26 -0.73
CA ALA A 73 -13.92 6.19 -1.44
C ALA A 73 -14.77 7.06 -0.50
N LYS A 74 -15.25 6.50 0.61
CA LYS A 74 -16.00 7.25 1.63
C LYS A 74 -15.19 8.32 2.37
N LYS A 75 -13.86 8.21 2.35
CA LYS A 75 -12.94 9.17 2.97
C LYS A 75 -12.48 10.27 2.01
N MET A 76 -12.87 10.18 0.72
CA MET A 76 -12.51 11.18 -0.27
C MET A 76 -13.37 12.43 -0.13
N ASP A 77 -12.78 13.61 -0.31
CA ASP A 77 -13.48 14.89 -0.19
C ASP A 77 -14.44 15.18 -1.37
N ASN A 78 -14.27 14.49 -2.50
CA ASN A 78 -15.13 14.68 -3.67
C ASN A 78 -16.43 13.86 -3.57
N HIS A 79 -17.32 14.28 -2.68
CA HIS A 79 -18.60 13.64 -2.44
C HIS A 79 -19.49 13.55 -3.68
N LEU A 80 -19.46 14.58 -4.54
CA LEU A 80 -20.24 14.59 -5.78
C LEU A 80 -19.73 13.53 -6.77
N GLY A 81 -18.42 13.44 -6.95
CA GLY A 81 -17.83 12.40 -7.81
C GLY A 81 -18.17 10.98 -7.34
N VAL A 82 -18.09 10.75 -6.03
CA VAL A 82 -18.50 9.48 -5.41
C VAL A 82 -19.98 9.21 -5.70
N ALA A 83 -20.86 10.20 -5.47
CA ALA A 83 -22.30 10.04 -5.67
C ALA A 83 -22.66 9.72 -7.15
N ILE A 84 -22.01 10.38 -8.11
CA ILE A 84 -22.22 10.15 -9.54
C ILE A 84 -21.86 8.69 -9.91
N ILE A 85 -20.71 8.21 -9.45
CA ILE A 85 -20.26 6.83 -9.75
C ILE A 85 -21.19 5.80 -9.09
N TYR A 86 -21.55 5.98 -7.83
CA TYR A 86 -22.41 5.01 -7.13
C TYR A 86 -23.86 5.05 -7.63
N GLN A 87 -24.36 6.21 -8.05
CA GLN A 87 -25.67 6.31 -8.72
C GLN A 87 -25.69 5.50 -10.00
N ASP A 88 -24.64 5.60 -10.83
CA ASP A 88 -24.50 4.83 -12.07
C ASP A 88 -24.45 3.30 -11.80
N ILE A 89 -23.73 2.87 -10.79
CA ILE A 89 -23.65 1.45 -10.39
C ILE A 89 -25.01 0.97 -9.89
N CYS A 90 -25.69 1.71 -9.01
CA CYS A 90 -27.03 1.36 -8.51
C CYS A 90 -28.02 1.21 -9.66
N SER A 91 -28.06 2.18 -10.58
CA SER A 91 -28.96 2.12 -11.75
C SER A 91 -28.67 0.91 -12.63
N THR A 92 -27.40 0.57 -12.84
CA THR A 92 -27.00 -0.62 -13.60
C THR A 92 -27.46 -1.92 -12.93
N ILE A 93 -27.33 -2.01 -11.61
CA ILE A 93 -27.76 -3.19 -10.83
C ILE A 93 -29.29 -3.33 -10.90
N ILE A 94 -30.03 -2.24 -10.70
CA ILE A 94 -31.51 -2.23 -10.77
C ILE A 94 -31.95 -2.70 -12.17
N GLU A 95 -31.37 -2.14 -13.23
CA GLU A 95 -31.70 -2.52 -14.60
C GLU A 95 -31.50 -4.01 -14.85
N LYS A 96 -30.39 -4.60 -14.39
CA LYS A 96 -30.13 -6.04 -14.51
C LYS A 96 -31.17 -6.87 -13.77
N MET A 97 -31.51 -6.48 -12.54
CA MET A 97 -32.48 -7.22 -11.73
C MET A 97 -33.90 -7.15 -12.31
N GLU A 98 -34.30 -6.01 -12.87
CA GLU A 98 -35.66 -5.82 -13.42
C GLU A 98 -35.82 -6.42 -14.79
N LYS A 99 -34.89 -6.17 -15.70
CA LYS A 99 -35.01 -6.56 -17.13
C LYS A 99 -34.46 -7.94 -17.41
N GLU A 100 -33.30 -8.26 -16.88
CA GLU A 100 -32.60 -9.51 -17.14
C GLU A 100 -33.01 -10.62 -16.15
N LYS A 101 -33.69 -10.24 -15.06
CA LYS A 101 -34.04 -11.14 -13.95
C LYS A 101 -32.82 -11.87 -13.37
N GLU A 102 -31.65 -11.31 -13.56
CA GLU A 102 -30.40 -11.81 -13.03
C GLU A 102 -30.09 -11.12 -11.70
N ILE A 103 -29.72 -11.92 -10.71
CA ILE A 103 -29.06 -11.40 -9.52
C ILE A 103 -27.60 -11.18 -9.88
N PRO A 104 -27.08 -9.94 -9.82
CA PRO A 104 -25.68 -9.69 -10.15
C PRO A 104 -24.78 -10.56 -9.28
N SER A 105 -23.99 -11.41 -9.90
CA SER A 105 -22.86 -12.04 -9.20
C SER A 105 -21.85 -10.97 -8.82
N LEU A 106 -21.04 -11.22 -7.78
CA LEU A 106 -19.85 -10.43 -7.55
C LEU A 106 -19.01 -10.46 -8.82
N GLY A 107 -18.89 -9.31 -9.51
CA GLY A 107 -18.39 -9.20 -10.85
C GLY A 107 -16.89 -9.39 -10.99
N GLU A 108 -16.29 -8.75 -12.00
CA GLU A 108 -14.85 -8.72 -12.22
C GLU A 108 -14.12 -8.16 -11.00
N ARG A 109 -12.81 -8.38 -10.90
CA ARG A 109 -11.96 -7.85 -9.82
C ARG A 109 -12.09 -6.33 -9.73
N CYS A 110 -12.01 -5.80 -8.51
CA CYS A 110 -12.02 -4.37 -8.25
C CYS A 110 -10.87 -3.68 -9.02
N PRO A 111 -11.15 -2.63 -9.83
CA PRO A 111 -10.10 -1.98 -10.65
C PRO A 111 -8.94 -1.40 -9.83
N LEU A 112 -9.22 -1.01 -8.59
CA LEU A 112 -8.18 -0.48 -7.71
C LEU A 112 -7.31 -1.59 -7.09
N CYS A 113 -7.86 -2.79 -6.89
CA CYS A 113 -7.06 -3.95 -6.53
C CYS A 113 -6.10 -4.36 -7.67
N GLU A 114 -6.55 -4.26 -8.92
CA GLU A 114 -5.67 -4.53 -10.08
C GLU A 114 -4.51 -3.54 -10.13
N LEU A 115 -4.81 -2.25 -9.97
CA LEU A 115 -3.79 -1.22 -9.91
C LEU A 115 -2.81 -1.45 -8.75
N ALA A 116 -3.31 -1.78 -7.55
CA ALA A 116 -2.49 -2.03 -6.38
C ALA A 116 -1.49 -3.17 -6.61
N ASP A 117 -1.95 -4.27 -7.22
CA ASP A 117 -1.07 -5.41 -7.55
C ASP A 117 0.03 -5.03 -8.57
N GLU A 118 -0.32 -4.24 -9.60
CA GLU A 118 0.65 -3.77 -10.59
C GLU A 118 1.69 -2.86 -9.94
N VAL A 119 1.25 -1.90 -9.15
CA VAL A 119 2.12 -0.96 -8.42
C VAL A 119 3.03 -1.70 -7.43
N GLU A 120 2.47 -2.62 -6.66
CA GLU A 120 3.24 -3.45 -5.72
C GLU A 120 4.33 -4.24 -6.43
N LYS A 121 3.96 -4.90 -7.54
CA LYS A 121 4.89 -5.69 -8.36
C LYS A 121 6.05 -4.83 -8.88
N ASP A 122 5.76 -3.63 -9.38
CA ASP A 122 6.76 -2.74 -9.95
C ASP A 122 7.72 -2.24 -8.87
N TYR A 123 7.21 -1.77 -7.71
CA TYR A 123 8.08 -1.33 -6.61
C TYR A 123 8.87 -2.47 -5.97
N LEU A 124 8.33 -3.68 -5.89
CA LEU A 124 9.09 -4.86 -5.46
C LEU A 124 10.26 -5.16 -6.39
N GLN A 125 10.06 -5.03 -7.71
CA GLN A 125 11.14 -5.23 -8.68
C GLN A 125 12.24 -4.18 -8.50
N ILE A 126 11.87 -2.91 -8.40
CA ILE A 126 12.80 -1.80 -8.19
C ILE A 126 13.55 -1.95 -6.86
N PHE A 127 12.85 -2.37 -5.80
CA PHE A 127 13.47 -2.64 -4.51
C PHE A 127 14.56 -3.72 -4.63
N ILE A 128 14.27 -4.83 -5.32
CA ILE A 128 15.22 -5.94 -5.50
C ILE A 128 16.45 -5.48 -6.28
N GLU A 129 16.27 -4.71 -7.35
CA GLU A 129 17.36 -4.17 -8.15
C GLU A 129 18.25 -3.24 -7.32
N ASN A 130 17.64 -2.31 -6.56
CA ASN A 130 18.36 -1.38 -5.70
C ASN A 130 19.04 -2.05 -4.49
N PHE A 131 18.51 -3.16 -4.00
CA PHE A 131 19.07 -3.84 -2.84
C PHE A 131 20.45 -4.44 -3.08
N SER A 132 20.88 -4.56 -4.34
CA SER A 132 22.27 -4.90 -4.69
C SER A 132 23.27 -3.78 -4.37
N HIS A 133 22.82 -2.53 -4.26
CA HIS A 133 23.67 -1.36 -4.05
C HIS A 133 23.85 -1.05 -2.56
N LYS A 134 25.10 -0.91 -2.13
CA LYS A 134 25.47 -0.66 -0.73
C LYS A 134 24.80 0.59 -0.15
N ASN A 135 24.74 1.68 -0.91
CA ASN A 135 24.11 2.93 -0.47
C ASN A 135 22.60 2.73 -0.14
N PHE A 136 21.88 1.96 -0.96
CA PHE A 136 20.49 1.63 -0.70
C PHE A 136 20.33 0.76 0.55
N GLN A 137 21.19 -0.26 0.73
CA GLN A 137 21.19 -1.10 1.93
C GLN A 137 21.42 -0.29 3.20
N ASP A 138 22.32 0.71 3.17
CA ASP A 138 22.63 1.55 4.33
C ASP A 138 21.43 2.45 4.72
N ARG A 139 20.72 3.00 3.73
CA ARG A 139 19.47 3.75 3.94
C ARG A 139 18.35 2.82 4.44
N TYR A 140 18.17 1.67 3.81
CA TYR A 140 17.17 0.68 4.22
C TYR A 140 17.37 0.22 5.67
N ARG A 141 18.61 0.03 6.10
CA ARG A 141 18.93 -0.35 7.49
C ARG A 141 18.47 0.69 8.52
N GLN A 142 18.42 1.96 8.13
CA GLN A 142 18.00 3.07 9.01
C GLN A 142 16.48 3.32 8.95
N SER A 143 15.80 2.75 7.99
CA SER A 143 14.36 2.92 7.76
C SER A 143 13.53 1.99 8.65
N PHE A 144 12.20 2.11 8.56
CA PHE A 144 11.26 1.12 9.12
C PHE A 144 11.55 -0.29 8.58
N GLY A 145 12.03 -0.40 7.35
CA GLY A 145 12.23 -1.65 6.63
C GLY A 145 10.92 -2.22 6.07
N LEU A 146 10.98 -3.45 5.58
CA LEU A 146 9.81 -4.12 5.02
C LEU A 146 8.93 -4.72 6.12
N CYS A 147 7.61 -4.72 5.93
CA CYS A 147 6.70 -5.56 6.70
C CYS A 147 6.96 -7.05 6.41
N MET A 148 6.39 -7.93 7.21
CA MET A 148 6.67 -9.38 7.10
C MET A 148 6.23 -9.93 5.74
N HIS A 149 5.09 -9.48 5.19
CA HIS A 149 4.63 -9.86 3.86
C HIS A 149 5.67 -9.51 2.78
N HIS A 150 6.03 -8.22 2.68
CA HIS A 150 6.98 -7.77 1.65
C HIS A 150 8.40 -8.30 1.87
N PHE A 151 8.82 -8.51 3.11
CA PHE A 151 10.07 -9.19 3.42
C PHE A 151 10.11 -10.59 2.81
N LEU A 152 9.06 -11.40 3.02
CA LEU A 152 9.00 -12.76 2.48
C LEU A 152 9.01 -12.77 0.95
N VAL A 153 8.29 -11.85 0.32
CA VAL A 153 8.27 -11.73 -1.14
C VAL A 153 9.64 -11.35 -1.69
N VAL A 154 10.28 -10.31 -1.15
CA VAL A 154 11.63 -9.89 -1.57
C VAL A 154 12.65 -10.99 -1.31
N TYR A 155 12.63 -11.59 -0.11
CA TYR A 155 13.55 -12.68 0.24
C TYR A 155 13.46 -13.86 -0.73
N SER A 156 12.25 -14.25 -1.14
CA SER A 156 12.04 -15.33 -2.11
C SER A 156 12.57 -15.00 -3.50
N ARG A 157 12.53 -13.73 -3.90
CA ARG A 157 12.92 -13.28 -5.25
C ARG A 157 14.39 -12.90 -5.38
N LEU A 158 15.09 -12.60 -4.29
CA LEU A 158 16.54 -12.35 -4.33
C LEU A 158 17.28 -13.59 -4.83
N SER A 159 18.17 -13.44 -5.79
CA SER A 159 18.97 -14.53 -6.35
C SER A 159 20.24 -14.80 -5.55
N GLU A 160 20.88 -13.75 -5.04
CA GLU A 160 22.16 -13.84 -4.36
C GLU A 160 22.00 -14.19 -2.89
N GLN A 161 22.71 -15.24 -2.43
CA GLN A 161 22.67 -15.66 -1.01
C GLN A 161 23.13 -14.55 -0.07
N LYS A 162 24.16 -13.80 -0.42
CA LYS A 162 24.64 -12.66 0.36
C LYS A 162 23.56 -11.59 0.57
N GLY A 163 22.78 -11.29 -0.47
CA GLY A 163 21.65 -10.36 -0.37
C GLY A 163 20.57 -10.89 0.57
N LYS A 164 20.24 -12.18 0.48
CA LYS A 164 19.28 -12.84 1.39
C LYS A 164 19.74 -12.80 2.84
N ASP A 165 21.01 -13.10 3.10
CA ASP A 165 21.57 -13.09 4.45
C ASP A 165 21.56 -11.67 5.05
N THR A 166 21.90 -10.67 4.23
CA THR A 166 21.86 -9.27 4.63
C THR A 166 20.43 -8.81 4.95
N LEU A 167 19.46 -9.09 4.08
CA LEU A 167 18.06 -8.73 4.28
C LEU A 167 17.48 -9.41 5.52
N LYS A 168 17.77 -10.70 5.70
CA LYS A 168 17.37 -11.47 6.88
C LYS A 168 17.93 -10.86 8.17
N GLN A 169 19.21 -10.49 8.16
CA GLN A 169 19.84 -9.89 9.33
C GLN A 169 19.15 -8.56 9.71
N TYR A 170 18.90 -7.68 8.73
CA TYR A 170 18.21 -6.42 8.98
C TYR A 170 16.79 -6.61 9.50
N GLN A 171 16.05 -7.60 8.96
CA GLN A 171 14.71 -7.92 9.45
C GLN A 171 14.74 -8.44 10.90
N MET A 172 15.70 -9.31 11.22
CA MET A 172 15.87 -9.82 12.59
C MET A 172 16.22 -8.72 13.58
N ASP A 173 17.11 -7.81 13.21
CA ASP A 173 17.51 -6.69 14.07
C ASP A 173 16.32 -5.76 14.33
N SER A 174 15.51 -5.47 13.30
CA SER A 174 14.28 -4.69 13.44
C SER A 174 13.28 -5.38 14.37
N LEU A 175 13.04 -6.69 14.20
CA LEU A 175 12.13 -7.45 15.06
C LEU A 175 12.61 -7.51 16.51
N ARG A 176 13.91 -7.66 16.76
CA ARG A 176 14.48 -7.61 18.11
C ARG A 176 14.24 -6.26 18.78
N LYS A 177 14.43 -5.16 18.02
CA LYS A 177 14.15 -3.81 18.50
C LYS A 177 12.69 -3.70 18.96
N TYR A 178 11.73 -4.08 18.11
CA TYR A 178 10.32 -4.02 18.47
C TYR A 178 9.95 -4.94 19.63
N SER A 179 10.52 -6.16 19.70
CA SER A 179 10.33 -7.06 20.84
C SER A 179 10.75 -6.40 22.14
N SER A 180 11.93 -5.80 22.19
CA SER A 180 12.44 -5.13 23.38
C SER A 180 11.59 -3.88 23.75
N GLU A 181 11.16 -3.09 22.78
CA GLU A 181 10.30 -1.94 23.04
C GLU A 181 8.91 -2.37 23.55
N LEU A 182 8.36 -3.46 23.05
CA LEU A 182 7.10 -4.03 23.54
C LEU A 182 7.25 -4.58 24.96
N GLU A 183 8.35 -5.25 25.29
CA GLU A 183 8.63 -5.71 26.64
C GLU A 183 8.66 -4.54 27.63
N GLU A 184 9.32 -3.44 27.25
CA GLU A 184 9.38 -2.23 28.07
C GLU A 184 8.01 -1.54 28.20
N PHE A 185 7.23 -1.48 27.12
CA PHE A 185 5.87 -0.99 27.12
C PHE A 185 4.99 -1.80 28.08
N ILE A 186 5.07 -3.14 28.01
CA ILE A 186 4.32 -4.04 28.90
C ILE A 186 4.77 -3.85 30.35
N ARG A 187 6.07 -3.76 30.63
CA ARG A 187 6.63 -3.54 31.97
C ARG A 187 6.08 -2.25 32.59
N LYS A 188 6.06 -1.16 31.85
CA LYS A 188 5.56 0.15 32.34
C LYS A 188 4.05 0.22 32.55
N HIS A 189 3.29 -0.74 32.05
CA HIS A 189 1.86 -0.85 32.35
C HIS A 189 1.59 -1.56 33.68
N ASP A 190 2.60 -2.16 34.31
CA ASP A 190 2.47 -2.69 35.67
C ASP A 190 2.42 -1.51 36.66
N TYR A 191 1.48 -1.54 37.60
CA TYR A 191 1.25 -0.50 38.60
C TYR A 191 2.51 -0.15 39.42
N ARG A 192 3.43 -1.10 39.57
CA ARG A 192 4.72 -0.92 40.26
C ARG A 192 5.63 0.10 39.59
N PHE A 193 5.44 0.35 38.30
CA PHE A 193 6.24 1.25 37.46
C PHE A 193 5.44 2.48 37.00
N SER A 194 4.27 2.74 37.61
CA SER A 194 3.36 3.83 37.20
C SER A 194 3.94 5.24 37.25
N ASN A 195 5.06 5.43 37.96
CA ASN A 195 5.78 6.70 38.03
C ASN A 195 6.75 6.92 36.89
N GLU A 196 7.03 5.90 36.08
CA GLU A 196 7.92 6.00 34.93
C GLU A 196 7.18 6.56 33.72
N LYS A 197 7.81 7.52 33.03
CA LYS A 197 7.23 8.09 31.81
C LYS A 197 7.48 7.16 30.63
N PHE A 198 6.49 7.08 29.74
CA PHE A 198 6.68 6.42 28.46
C PHE A 198 7.66 7.22 27.59
N GLY A 199 8.55 6.50 26.91
CA GLY A 199 9.51 7.02 25.94
C GLY A 199 9.11 6.62 24.50
N GLN A 200 10.08 6.14 23.73
CA GLN A 200 9.87 5.69 22.34
C GLN A 200 8.95 4.48 22.25
N GLU A 201 8.91 3.64 23.29
CA GLU A 201 8.07 2.46 23.37
C GLU A 201 6.56 2.76 23.40
N ALA A 202 6.15 4.01 23.68
CA ALA A 202 4.73 4.39 23.77
C ALA A 202 3.92 4.06 22.51
N THR A 203 4.53 4.07 21.34
CA THR A 203 3.91 3.77 20.04
C THR A 203 4.35 2.43 19.46
N SER A 204 5.28 1.72 20.09
CA SER A 204 5.90 0.50 19.56
C SER A 204 4.89 -0.59 19.19
N TRP A 205 3.77 -0.68 19.91
CA TRP A 205 2.71 -1.64 19.62
C TRP A 205 2.04 -1.41 18.27
N LYS A 206 1.87 -0.15 17.82
CA LYS A 206 1.35 0.17 16.49
C LYS A 206 2.35 -0.22 15.41
N GLU A 207 3.60 0.19 15.61
CA GLU A 207 4.70 -0.09 14.69
C GLU A 207 4.95 -1.60 14.56
N ALA A 208 4.84 -2.36 15.64
CA ALA A 208 4.96 -3.82 15.61
C ALA A 208 3.81 -4.49 14.83
N VAL A 209 2.58 -3.98 14.96
CA VAL A 209 1.43 -4.46 14.14
C VAL A 209 1.70 -4.19 12.65
N ASP A 210 2.09 -2.97 12.29
CA ASP A 210 2.40 -2.60 10.91
C ASP A 210 3.60 -3.39 10.37
N LYS A 211 4.57 -3.71 11.22
CA LYS A 211 5.73 -4.53 10.86
C LYS A 211 5.35 -5.98 10.54
N LEU A 212 4.41 -6.55 11.27
CA LEU A 212 4.00 -7.94 11.09
C LEU A 212 2.89 -8.10 10.05
N ALA A 213 1.84 -7.29 10.13
CA ALA A 213 0.67 -7.41 9.26
C ALA A 213 0.84 -6.68 7.92
N GLY A 214 1.70 -5.66 7.88
CA GLY A 214 1.69 -4.68 6.81
C GLY A 214 0.57 -3.67 7.01
N ASN A 215 0.52 -2.70 6.11
CA ASN A 215 -0.47 -1.63 6.14
C ASN A 215 -1.07 -1.46 4.72
N LEU A 216 -1.68 -2.53 4.20
CA LEU A 216 -2.32 -2.58 2.87
C LEU A 216 -3.85 -2.59 2.95
#